data_daa235cf4c6704883512e7a0672a6516
#
_entry.id   daa235cf4c6704883512e7a0672a6516
#
_cell.length_a   1.000
_cell.length_b   1.000
_cell.length_c   1.000
_cell.angle_alpha   90.00
_cell.angle_beta   90.00
_cell.angle_gamma   90.00
#
_symmetry.space_group_name_H-M   'P 1'
#
loop_
_entity.id
_entity.type
_entity.pdbx_description
1 polymer ?
#
loop_
_entity_poly.entity_id
_entity_poly.type
_entity_poly.pdbx_seq_one_letter_code
_entity_poly.pdbx_strand_id
1 'polypeptide(L)'
;MEYLSDLIGQEVAFVDNIKQRVFCSNDEMEINMENMVNIYLFGKQYSVPASLTIMTAMEYAGYQLKRGCGCRNGFCGACATIYRIKGKQELQVCLACQTQVEEGMYIATLPFFPLVKQIYDIEKIKPTEQIMMQLYPEIYSCVGCNACTKACTQGLNVMQYIAYAQ
;
A
#
# COMPACT_ATOMS: atom_id res chain seq x y z
N MET A 1 -6.89 24.80 -18.04
CA MET A 1 -6.56 23.49 -18.63
C MET A 1 -5.10 23.07 -18.46
N GLU A 2 -4.20 23.96 -18.05
CA GLU A 2 -2.78 23.65 -17.76
C GLU A 2 -2.54 22.90 -16.44
N TYR A 3 -3.44 23.01 -15.48
CA TYR A 3 -3.28 22.38 -14.15
C TYR A 3 -3.45 20.84 -14.15
N LEU A 4 -4.09 20.27 -15.16
CA LEU A 4 -4.30 18.82 -15.28
C LEU A 4 -3.13 18.10 -15.95
N SER A 5 -2.37 18.79 -16.80
CA SER A 5 -1.18 18.23 -17.45
C SER A 5 -0.01 18.07 -16.52
N ASP A 6 0.14 18.96 -15.52
CA ASP A 6 1.20 18.90 -14.52
C ASP A 6 1.00 17.78 -13.49
N LEU A 7 -0.27 17.45 -13.16
CA LEU A 7 -0.61 16.33 -12.30
C LEU A 7 -0.31 14.97 -12.94
N ILE A 8 -0.56 14.84 -14.24
CA ILE A 8 -0.27 13.60 -15.00
C ILE A 8 1.24 13.42 -15.16
N GLY A 9 1.98 14.50 -15.38
CA GLY A 9 3.45 14.47 -15.45
C GLY A 9 4.13 14.08 -14.13
N GLN A 10 3.56 14.46 -12.98
CA GLN A 10 4.06 14.09 -11.65
C GLN A 10 3.76 12.63 -11.30
N GLU A 11 2.64 12.06 -11.74
CA GLU A 11 2.35 10.63 -11.54
C GLU A 11 3.32 9.74 -12.33
N VAL A 12 3.68 10.10 -13.54
CA VAL A 12 4.63 9.34 -14.37
C VAL A 12 6.04 9.40 -13.78
N ALA A 13 6.50 10.58 -13.33
CA ALA A 13 7.83 10.72 -12.70
C ALA A 13 7.92 9.99 -11.35
N PHE A 14 6.81 9.85 -10.62
CA PHE A 14 6.74 9.11 -9.37
C PHE A 14 6.83 7.59 -9.59
N VAL A 15 6.19 7.07 -10.63
CA VAL A 15 6.28 5.64 -11.02
C VAL A 15 7.69 5.27 -11.44
N ASP A 16 8.40 6.16 -12.15
CA ASP A 16 9.79 5.92 -12.58
C ASP A 16 10.78 5.95 -11.41
N ASN A 17 10.53 6.78 -10.39
CA ASN A 17 11.36 6.82 -9.17
C ASN A 17 11.15 5.60 -8.27
N ILE A 18 9.94 5.01 -8.25
CA ILE A 18 9.67 3.75 -7.55
C ILE A 18 10.34 2.58 -8.27
N LYS A 19 10.34 2.57 -9.61
CA LYS A 19 11.08 1.57 -10.40
C LYS A 19 12.55 1.53 -10.03
N GLN A 20 13.20 2.68 -9.80
CA GLN A 20 14.59 2.75 -9.38
C GLN A 20 14.85 2.32 -7.92
N ARG A 21 13.90 2.46 -6.99
CA ARG A 21 14.08 2.08 -5.58
C ARG A 21 13.85 0.60 -5.28
N VAL A 22 13.12 -0.11 -6.11
CA VAL A 22 12.92 -1.58 -5.99
C VAL A 22 14.19 -2.36 -6.36
N PHE A 23 15.14 -1.72 -7.04
CA PHE A 23 16.38 -2.32 -7.56
C PHE A 23 17.59 -2.29 -6.60
N CYS A 24 17.44 -1.98 -5.33
CA CYS A 24 18.56 -1.98 -4.37
C CYS A 24 18.74 -3.28 -3.59
N SER A 25 18.49 -4.42 -4.20
CA SER A 25 19.04 -5.71 -3.75
C SER A 25 19.59 -6.44 -4.97
N ASN A 26 20.88 -6.79 -4.88
CA ASN A 26 21.72 -7.37 -5.92
C ASN A 26 21.29 -8.78 -6.37
N ASP A 27 20.10 -8.93 -6.92
CA ASP A 27 19.71 -10.06 -7.73
C ASP A 27 19.00 -9.48 -8.96
N GLU A 28 19.63 -9.64 -10.11
CA GLU A 28 19.11 -9.29 -11.44
C GLU A 28 17.85 -10.12 -11.73
N MET A 29 16.74 -9.74 -11.13
CA MET A 29 15.44 -10.22 -11.56
C MET A 29 15.07 -9.37 -12.77
N GLU A 30 15.44 -9.80 -13.97
CA GLU A 30 14.92 -9.24 -15.22
C GLU A 30 13.40 -9.24 -15.13
N ILE A 31 12.83 -8.07 -14.90
CA ILE A 31 11.37 -7.90 -14.99
C ILE A 31 11.02 -8.05 -16.45
N ASN A 32 10.57 -9.23 -16.81
CA ASN A 32 10.11 -9.53 -18.16
C ASN A 32 8.83 -8.74 -18.39
N MET A 33 8.96 -7.55 -19.01
CA MET A 33 7.85 -6.64 -19.31
C MET A 33 6.89 -7.20 -20.38
N GLU A 34 7.17 -8.38 -20.93
CA GLU A 34 6.37 -8.97 -22.00
C GLU A 34 5.06 -9.62 -21.52
N ASN A 35 4.90 -9.86 -20.23
CA ASN A 35 3.71 -10.55 -19.70
C ASN A 35 3.04 -9.75 -18.57
N MET A 36 2.22 -8.77 -18.96
CA MET A 36 1.44 -7.96 -18.02
C MET A 36 0.10 -8.61 -17.72
N VAL A 37 -0.27 -8.67 -16.45
CA VAL A 37 -1.56 -9.20 -15.97
C VAL A 37 -2.36 -8.10 -15.26
N ASN A 38 -3.68 -8.17 -15.39
CA ASN A 38 -4.59 -7.25 -14.72
C ASN A 38 -5.04 -7.85 -13.39
N ILE A 39 -4.73 -7.16 -12.32
CA ILE A 39 -5.17 -7.52 -10.97
C ILE A 39 -6.03 -6.42 -10.36
N TYR A 40 -6.80 -6.76 -9.34
CA TYR A 40 -7.67 -5.82 -8.62
C TYR A 40 -7.19 -5.73 -7.17
N LEU A 41 -6.62 -4.58 -6.79
CA LEU A 41 -6.21 -4.27 -5.43
C LEU A 41 -7.25 -3.35 -4.79
N PHE A 42 -7.90 -3.81 -3.74
CA PHE A 42 -8.94 -3.03 -3.03
C PHE A 42 -10.02 -2.46 -3.96
N GLY A 43 -10.42 -3.23 -4.96
CA GLY A 43 -11.44 -2.83 -5.95
C GLY A 43 -10.95 -1.95 -7.09
N LYS A 44 -9.67 -1.56 -7.13
CA LYS A 44 -9.06 -0.83 -8.25
C LYS A 44 -8.24 -1.77 -9.12
N GLN A 45 -8.34 -1.61 -10.43
CA GLN A 45 -7.57 -2.39 -11.39
C GLN A 45 -6.16 -1.81 -11.58
N TYR A 46 -5.18 -2.69 -11.63
CA TYR A 46 -3.78 -2.39 -11.93
C TYR A 46 -3.26 -3.40 -12.93
N SER A 47 -2.41 -2.93 -13.86
CA SER A 47 -1.64 -3.80 -14.75
C SER A 47 -0.22 -3.94 -14.19
N VAL A 48 0.19 -5.17 -13.93
CA VAL A 48 1.47 -5.49 -13.28
C VAL A 48 2.16 -6.66 -13.98
N PRO A 49 3.49 -6.76 -13.93
CA PRO A 49 4.21 -7.93 -14.46
C PRO A 49 3.78 -9.23 -13.77
N ALA A 50 3.51 -10.28 -14.54
CA ALA A 50 3.09 -11.60 -14.04
C ALA A 50 4.16 -12.29 -13.17
N SER A 51 5.42 -11.90 -13.31
CA SER A 51 6.54 -12.44 -12.52
C SER A 51 6.53 -11.98 -11.05
N LEU A 52 5.76 -10.95 -10.72
CA LEU A 52 5.73 -10.41 -9.37
C LEU A 52 4.89 -11.25 -8.42
N THR A 53 5.26 -11.22 -7.14
CA THR A 53 4.40 -11.70 -6.07
C THR A 53 3.32 -10.66 -5.74
N ILE A 54 2.25 -11.06 -5.04
CA ILE A 54 1.20 -10.14 -4.62
C ILE A 54 1.79 -8.94 -3.85
N MET A 55 2.76 -9.17 -2.97
CA MET A 55 3.40 -8.12 -2.19
C MET A 55 4.18 -7.14 -3.08
N THR A 56 5.01 -7.63 -3.98
CA THR A 56 5.77 -6.80 -4.91
C THR A 56 4.89 -6.13 -5.95
N ALA A 57 3.77 -6.75 -6.35
CA ALA A 57 2.77 -6.14 -7.21
C ALA A 57 2.04 -4.98 -6.53
N MET A 58 1.76 -5.08 -5.22
CA MET A 58 1.23 -3.95 -4.43
C MET A 58 2.23 -2.79 -4.39
N GLU A 59 3.51 -3.08 -4.14
CA GLU A 59 4.56 -2.05 -4.16
C GLU A 59 4.73 -1.43 -5.55
N TYR A 60 4.68 -2.23 -6.60
CA TYR A 60 4.68 -1.76 -8.00
C TYR A 60 3.49 -0.84 -8.31
N ALA A 61 2.30 -1.14 -7.76
CA ALA A 61 1.11 -0.29 -7.86
C ALA A 61 1.18 0.99 -7.00
N GLY A 62 2.28 1.21 -6.26
CA GLY A 62 2.54 2.40 -5.45
C GLY A 62 2.08 2.31 -3.99
N TYR A 63 1.68 1.14 -3.49
CA TYR A 63 1.36 0.96 -2.08
C TYR A 63 2.63 0.81 -1.24
N GLN A 64 2.65 1.47 -0.09
CA GLN A 64 3.74 1.32 0.87
C GLN A 64 3.36 0.34 1.97
N LEU A 65 4.11 -0.75 2.05
CA LEU A 65 3.92 -1.79 3.06
C LEU A 65 4.71 -1.46 4.33
N LYS A 66 4.25 -0.48 5.10
CA LYS A 66 4.85 -0.12 6.39
C LYS A 66 4.53 -1.13 7.49
N ARG A 67 3.37 -1.82 7.37
CA ARG A 67 2.89 -2.87 8.26
C ARG A 67 2.34 -4.01 7.41
N GLY A 68 2.12 -5.17 8.02
CA GLY A 68 1.66 -6.36 7.30
C GLY A 68 2.74 -6.97 6.41
N CYS A 69 4.00 -6.58 6.58
CA CYS A 69 5.17 -7.22 5.99
C CYS A 69 6.24 -7.40 7.07
N GLY A 70 6.89 -8.54 7.04
CA GLY A 70 7.97 -8.87 7.98
C GLY A 70 9.16 -9.44 7.21
N CYS A 71 9.36 -10.75 7.26
CA CYS A 71 10.51 -11.42 6.66
C CYS A 71 10.56 -11.38 5.12
N ARG A 72 9.43 -11.12 4.45
CA ARG A 72 9.26 -11.16 2.98
C ARG A 72 9.63 -12.50 2.32
N ASN A 73 9.85 -13.54 3.12
CA ASN A 73 10.33 -14.85 2.67
C ASN A 73 9.48 -16.03 3.22
N GLY A 74 8.19 -15.81 3.40
CA GLY A 74 7.22 -16.86 3.73
C GLY A 74 7.24 -17.39 5.17
N PHE A 75 8.11 -16.86 6.05
CA PHE A 75 8.31 -17.42 7.40
C PHE A 75 7.40 -16.79 8.46
N CYS A 76 7.25 -15.47 8.49
CA CYS A 76 6.60 -14.77 9.62
C CYS A 76 5.07 -14.75 9.57
N GLY A 77 4.45 -15.03 8.43
CA GLY A 77 2.99 -14.99 8.24
C GLY A 77 2.37 -13.60 8.24
N ALA A 78 3.14 -12.52 8.48
CA ALA A 78 2.62 -11.16 8.61
C ALA A 78 1.94 -10.62 7.33
N CYS A 79 2.26 -11.19 6.17
CA CYS A 79 1.71 -10.82 4.88
C CYS A 79 0.52 -11.70 4.44
N ALA A 80 -0.15 -12.36 5.37
CA ALA A 80 -1.34 -13.16 5.07
C ALA A 80 -2.39 -12.30 4.36
N THR A 81 -2.88 -12.78 3.24
CA THR A 81 -3.75 -12.05 2.31
C THR A 81 -4.81 -13.00 1.78
N ILE A 82 -5.96 -12.45 1.46
CA ILE A 82 -7.07 -13.19 0.85
C ILE A 82 -7.19 -12.75 -0.59
N TYR A 83 -7.36 -13.71 -1.49
CA TYR A 83 -7.63 -13.42 -2.88
C TYR A 83 -8.67 -14.37 -3.48
N ARG A 84 -9.22 -13.97 -4.61
CA ARG A 84 -10.01 -14.83 -5.49
C ARG A 84 -9.67 -14.53 -6.94
N ILE A 85 -9.86 -15.49 -7.82
CA ILE A 85 -9.69 -15.32 -9.26
C ILE A 85 -11.05 -14.99 -9.90
N LYS A 86 -11.08 -14.12 -10.89
CA LYS A 86 -12.28 -13.78 -11.65
C LYS A 86 -12.96 -15.05 -12.20
N GLY A 87 -14.27 -15.19 -11.95
CA GLY A 87 -15.04 -16.37 -12.35
C GLY A 87 -15.03 -17.52 -11.34
N LYS A 88 -14.14 -17.52 -10.33
CA LYS A 88 -14.17 -18.46 -9.22
C LYS A 88 -14.80 -17.81 -7.99
N GLN A 89 -15.62 -18.54 -7.24
CA GLN A 89 -16.23 -17.99 -6.01
C GLN A 89 -15.40 -18.30 -4.76
N GLU A 90 -14.44 -19.20 -4.86
CA GLU A 90 -13.59 -19.60 -3.75
C GLU A 90 -12.66 -18.46 -3.33
N LEU A 91 -12.65 -18.18 -2.04
CA LEU A 91 -11.67 -17.34 -1.39
C LEU A 91 -10.48 -18.18 -0.96
N GLN A 92 -9.30 -17.76 -1.34
CA GLN A 92 -8.05 -18.42 -0.97
C GLN A 92 -7.24 -17.53 -0.04
N VAL A 93 -6.64 -18.13 0.98
CA VAL A 93 -5.71 -17.45 1.88
C VAL A 93 -4.29 -17.80 1.47
N CYS A 94 -3.45 -16.80 1.37
CA CYS A 94 -2.06 -16.97 0.94
C CYS A 94 -1.10 -16.04 1.69
N LEU A 95 0.19 -16.26 1.49
CA LEU A 95 1.24 -15.32 1.89
C LEU A 95 1.60 -14.45 0.68
N ALA A 96 1.30 -13.16 0.76
CA ALA A 96 1.51 -12.22 -0.34
C ALA A 96 2.96 -12.14 -0.84
N CYS A 97 3.93 -12.47 0.00
CA CYS A 97 5.35 -12.50 -0.38
C CYS A 97 5.77 -13.77 -1.15
N GLN A 98 4.91 -14.79 -1.24
CA GLN A 98 5.22 -16.07 -1.89
C GLN A 98 4.31 -16.36 -3.09
N THR A 99 3.12 -15.77 -3.11
CA THR A 99 2.12 -16.05 -4.14
C THR A 99 2.29 -15.09 -5.31
N GLN A 100 2.53 -15.62 -6.49
CA GLN A 100 2.59 -14.83 -7.74
C GLN A 100 1.21 -14.33 -8.14
N VAL A 101 1.19 -13.22 -8.86
CA VAL A 101 -0.04 -12.65 -9.39
C VAL A 101 -0.49 -13.39 -10.65
N GLU A 102 -1.80 -13.53 -10.81
CA GLU A 102 -2.45 -14.14 -11.97
C GLU A 102 -3.49 -13.18 -12.55
N GLU A 103 -3.80 -13.36 -13.84
CA GLU A 103 -4.81 -12.55 -14.53
C GLU A 103 -6.17 -12.63 -13.84
N GLY A 104 -6.78 -11.48 -13.60
CA GLY A 104 -8.10 -11.38 -12.97
C GLY A 104 -8.13 -11.68 -11.48
N MET A 105 -6.99 -11.60 -10.79
CA MET A 105 -6.91 -11.82 -9.34
C MET A 105 -7.46 -10.61 -8.58
N TYR A 106 -8.46 -10.85 -7.70
CA TYR A 106 -9.00 -9.86 -6.75
C TYR A 106 -8.35 -10.07 -5.40
N ILE A 107 -7.64 -9.08 -4.90
CA ILE A 107 -6.79 -9.17 -3.73
C ILE A 107 -7.30 -8.21 -2.65
N ALA A 108 -7.43 -8.74 -1.42
CA ALA A 108 -7.76 -7.97 -0.23
C ALA A 108 -6.86 -8.41 0.92
N THR A 109 -6.24 -7.46 1.60
CA THR A 109 -5.50 -7.76 2.82
C THR A 109 -6.46 -8.07 3.97
N LEU A 110 -5.97 -8.83 4.95
CA LEU A 110 -6.70 -8.97 6.19
C LEU A 110 -6.86 -7.59 6.87
N PRO A 111 -8.00 -7.31 7.51
CA PRO A 111 -8.37 -5.96 7.96
C PRO A 111 -7.48 -5.36 9.05
N PHE A 112 -6.49 -6.12 9.54
CA PHE A 112 -5.56 -5.66 10.58
C PHE A 112 -4.52 -4.66 10.09
N PHE A 113 -4.29 -4.56 8.79
CA PHE A 113 -3.22 -3.75 8.21
C PHE A 113 -3.76 -2.90 7.07
N PRO A 114 -4.36 -1.74 7.36
CA PRO A 114 -4.78 -0.83 6.32
C PRO A 114 -3.55 -0.39 5.51
N LEU A 115 -3.59 -0.64 4.22
CA LEU A 115 -2.59 -0.12 3.30
C LEU A 115 -3.02 1.28 2.88
N VAL A 116 -2.18 2.25 3.18
CA VAL A 116 -2.36 3.63 2.74
C VAL A 116 -1.42 3.87 1.58
N LYS A 117 -1.98 4.27 0.44
CA LYS A 117 -1.17 4.76 -0.68
C LYS A 117 -0.67 6.15 -0.29
N GLN A 118 0.65 6.30 -0.16
CA GLN A 118 1.24 7.61 0.09
C GLN A 118 1.20 8.41 -1.22
N ILE A 119 0.47 9.52 -1.18
CA ILE A 119 0.30 10.45 -2.32
C ILE A 119 1.14 11.73 -2.17
N TYR A 120 2.00 11.77 -1.18
CA TYR A 120 2.82 12.93 -0.87
C TYR A 120 4.24 12.54 -0.47
N ASP A 121 5.17 13.48 -0.64
CA ASP A 121 6.56 13.39 -0.20
C ASP A 121 6.74 14.20 1.08
N ILE A 122 7.04 13.54 2.19
CA ILE A 122 7.15 14.16 3.52
C ILE A 122 8.25 15.23 3.58
N GLU A 123 9.28 15.12 2.75
CA GLU A 123 10.38 16.10 2.71
C GLU A 123 9.99 17.39 1.97
N LYS A 124 8.98 17.33 1.10
CA LYS A 124 8.48 18.46 0.31
C LYS A 124 7.30 19.16 0.92
N ILE A 125 6.61 18.52 1.85
CA ILE A 125 5.41 19.05 2.49
C ILE A 125 5.78 19.89 3.70
N LYS A 126 5.20 21.11 3.78
CA LYS A 126 5.26 21.91 5.02
C LYS A 126 4.24 21.37 6.01
N PRO A 127 4.63 21.12 7.29
CA PRO A 127 3.71 20.68 8.32
C PRO A 127 2.76 21.82 8.72
N THR A 128 1.63 21.90 8.05
CA THR A 128 0.59 22.88 8.34
C THR A 128 -0.73 22.16 8.61
N GLU A 129 -1.59 22.77 9.43
CA GLU A 129 -2.94 22.25 9.74
C GLU A 129 -3.76 21.99 8.47
N GLN A 130 -3.69 22.89 7.49
CA GLN A 130 -4.42 22.74 6.23
C GLN A 130 -4.00 21.50 5.45
N ILE A 131 -2.71 21.20 5.41
CA ILE A 131 -2.21 19.99 4.76
C ILE A 131 -2.60 18.76 5.56
N MET A 132 -2.56 18.79 6.88
CA MET A 132 -3.01 17.70 7.74
C MET A 132 -4.49 17.41 7.52
N MET A 133 -5.34 18.43 7.45
CA MET A 133 -6.77 18.31 7.17
C MET A 133 -7.05 17.72 5.79
N GLN A 134 -6.25 18.07 4.79
CA GLN A 134 -6.38 17.55 3.43
C GLN A 134 -5.96 16.08 3.30
N LEU A 135 -4.87 15.69 3.97
CA LEU A 135 -4.30 14.34 3.86
C LEU A 135 -4.93 13.34 4.83
N TYR A 136 -5.34 13.78 6.00
CA TYR A 136 -5.85 12.93 7.08
C TYR A 136 -7.09 13.56 7.76
N PRO A 137 -8.18 13.81 7.02
CA PRO A 137 -9.38 14.47 7.56
C PRO A 137 -10.01 13.69 8.73
N GLU A 138 -9.77 12.38 8.81
CA GLU A 138 -10.32 11.52 9.87
C GLU A 138 -9.80 11.90 11.27
N ILE A 139 -8.63 12.53 11.37
CA ILE A 139 -8.07 12.98 12.65
C ILE A 139 -9.02 13.98 13.32
N TYR A 140 -9.68 14.84 12.54
CA TYR A 140 -10.57 15.89 13.02
C TYR A 140 -11.94 15.37 13.46
N SER A 141 -12.28 14.13 13.19
CA SER A 141 -13.49 13.47 13.72
C SER A 141 -13.26 12.80 15.09
N CYS A 142 -12.07 12.93 15.67
CA CYS A 142 -11.77 12.35 16.97
C CYS A 142 -12.58 13.01 18.10
N VAL A 143 -13.33 12.21 18.83
CA VAL A 143 -14.15 12.65 19.97
C VAL A 143 -13.43 12.57 21.32
N GLY A 144 -12.14 12.28 21.34
CA GLY A 144 -11.34 12.21 22.58
C GLY A 144 -11.71 11.08 23.55
N CYS A 145 -12.35 10.01 23.09
CA CYS A 145 -12.85 8.92 23.94
C CYS A 145 -11.74 8.04 24.59
N ASN A 146 -10.47 8.24 24.20
CA ASN A 146 -9.29 7.51 24.70
C ASN A 146 -9.32 5.97 24.49
N ALA A 147 -10.20 5.45 23.65
CA ALA A 147 -10.27 4.01 23.37
C ALA A 147 -9.02 3.50 22.69
N CYS A 148 -8.44 4.28 21.77
CA CYS A 148 -7.21 3.94 21.05
C CYS A 148 -6.00 3.79 21.99
N THR A 149 -5.85 4.66 22.99
CA THR A 149 -4.79 4.55 24.01
C THR A 149 -4.98 3.32 24.90
N LYS A 150 -6.22 3.04 25.31
CA LYS A 150 -6.54 1.86 26.14
C LYS A 150 -6.33 0.55 25.39
N ALA A 151 -6.59 0.53 24.07
CA ALA A 151 -6.42 -0.64 23.23
C ALA A 151 -4.97 -0.84 22.76
N CYS A 152 -4.07 0.12 22.97
CA CYS A 152 -2.69 0.04 22.49
C CYS A 152 -1.89 -0.97 23.30
N THR A 153 -1.49 -2.07 22.68
CA THR A 153 -0.66 -3.12 23.31
C THR A 153 0.79 -2.68 23.57
N GLN A 154 1.22 -1.59 22.96
CA GLN A 154 2.57 -1.01 23.11
C GLN A 154 2.64 0.08 24.20
N GLY A 155 1.52 0.35 24.89
CA GLY A 155 1.46 1.37 25.95
C GLY A 155 1.60 2.81 25.44
N LEU A 156 1.34 3.07 24.15
CA LEU A 156 1.43 4.40 23.58
C LEU A 156 0.19 5.23 23.92
N ASN A 157 0.39 6.52 24.24
CA ASN A 157 -0.71 7.47 24.43
C ASN A 157 -1.22 7.98 23.07
N VAL A 158 -1.92 7.11 22.33
CA VAL A 158 -2.35 7.37 20.95
C VAL A 158 -3.25 8.60 20.87
N MET A 159 -4.16 8.80 21.83
CA MET A 159 -5.07 9.96 21.84
C MET A 159 -4.29 11.27 21.92
N GLN A 160 -3.20 11.33 22.68
CA GLN A 160 -2.37 12.52 22.80
C GLN A 160 -1.69 12.87 21.47
N TYR A 161 -1.22 11.86 20.73
CA TYR A 161 -0.65 12.09 19.40
C TYR A 161 -1.68 12.60 18.41
N ILE A 162 -2.92 12.10 18.46
CA ILE A 162 -4.03 12.61 17.64
C ILE A 162 -4.33 14.07 18.00
N ALA A 163 -4.38 14.40 19.29
CA ALA A 163 -4.63 15.78 19.75
C ALA A 163 -3.53 16.75 19.32
N TYR A 164 -2.26 16.31 19.27
CA TYR A 164 -1.18 17.15 18.77
C TYR A 164 -1.19 17.31 17.23
N ALA A 165 -1.86 16.42 16.52
CA ALA A 165 -1.99 16.47 15.07
C ALA A 165 -3.21 17.27 14.59
N GLN A 166 -4.15 17.59 15.48
CA GLN A 166 -5.29 18.48 15.25
C GLN A 166 -4.87 19.95 15.40
#